data_ad0b8194a74f9392d1f0152e7c1d96a9
#
_entry.id   ad0b8194a74f9392d1f0152e7c1d96a9
#
_cell.length_a   1.000
_cell.length_b   1.000
_cell.length_c   1.000
_cell.angle_alpha   90.00
_cell.angle_beta   90.00
_cell.angle_gamma   90.00
#
_symmetry.space_group_name_H-M   'P 1'
#
loop_
_entity.id
_entity.type
_entity.pdbx_description
1 polymer ?
#
loop_
_entity_poly.entity_id
_entity_poly.type
_entity_poly.pdbx_seq_one_letter_code
_entity_poly.pdbx_strand_id
1 'polypeptide(L)'
;LIRNFLLMPIVSDLQDEYYAKYWKRVEELVDYDAKKLEAFFRFFIIAKKRSMISKSTVYHSFTKWYDDYIIDHNVQDVFIEIVNYAIYYNRIYKCSVEELDFELKTPINEFRLTESDMPAPLLMELFSIYMQESEKGNRLLSAKQLGEIITILNSYLMRRSLCGMDTSDISNYFP
;
A
#
# COMPACT_ATOMS: atom_id res chain seq x y z
N LEU A 1 -17.22 6.23 0.08
CA LEU A 1 -16.93 7.58 -0.45
C LEU A 1 -15.99 7.53 -1.65
N ILE A 2 -14.74 7.05 -1.52
CA ILE A 2 -13.73 7.03 -2.60
C ILE A 2 -14.22 6.28 -3.84
N ARG A 3 -14.84 5.09 -3.68
CA ARG A 3 -15.42 4.33 -4.80
C ARG A 3 -16.39 5.19 -5.63
N ASN A 4 -17.32 5.84 -4.96
CA ASN A 4 -18.32 6.65 -5.66
C ASN A 4 -17.67 7.86 -6.34
N PHE A 5 -16.70 8.49 -5.68
CA PHE A 5 -15.92 9.59 -6.27
C PHE A 5 -15.23 9.20 -7.58
N LEU A 6 -14.64 7.99 -7.63
CA LEU A 6 -13.93 7.51 -8.81
C LEU A 6 -14.86 7.02 -9.92
N LEU A 7 -15.98 6.36 -9.59
CA LEU A 7 -16.85 5.72 -10.57
C LEU A 7 -17.94 6.65 -11.11
N MET A 8 -18.52 7.55 -10.29
CA MET A 8 -19.64 8.40 -10.72
C MET A 8 -19.33 9.30 -11.92
N PRO A 9 -18.11 9.85 -12.11
CA PRO A 9 -17.79 10.67 -13.28
C PRO A 9 -17.64 9.85 -14.57
N ILE A 10 -17.53 8.52 -14.48
CA ILE A 10 -17.35 7.65 -15.65
C ILE A 10 -18.70 7.45 -16.34
N VAL A 11 -18.70 7.46 -17.67
CA VAL A 11 -19.91 7.18 -18.48
C VAL A 11 -20.49 5.81 -18.09
N SER A 12 -21.82 5.73 -17.96
CA SER A 12 -22.53 4.58 -17.37
C SER A 12 -22.13 3.23 -17.97
N ASP A 13 -21.93 3.16 -19.28
CA ASP A 13 -21.56 1.92 -19.97
C ASP A 13 -20.15 1.40 -19.59
N LEU A 14 -19.29 2.29 -19.12
CA LEU A 14 -17.93 1.96 -18.67
C LEU A 14 -17.83 1.77 -17.15
N GLN A 15 -18.82 2.20 -16.37
CA GLN A 15 -18.77 2.08 -14.90
C GLN A 15 -18.68 0.63 -14.45
N ASP A 16 -19.51 -0.25 -15.04
CA ASP A 16 -19.52 -1.68 -14.70
C ASP A 16 -18.21 -2.35 -15.10
N GLU A 17 -17.62 -1.96 -16.24
CA GLU A 17 -16.32 -2.46 -16.66
C GLU A 17 -15.21 -2.03 -15.68
N TYR A 18 -15.14 -0.75 -15.30
CA TYR A 18 -14.14 -0.24 -14.36
C TYR A 18 -14.32 -0.84 -12.97
N TYR A 19 -15.57 -1.01 -12.53
CA TYR A 19 -15.87 -1.70 -11.28
C TYR A 19 -15.35 -3.13 -11.31
N ALA A 20 -15.73 -3.91 -12.33
CA ALA A 20 -15.37 -5.34 -12.44
C ALA A 20 -13.86 -5.54 -12.60
N LYS A 21 -13.21 -4.70 -13.41
CA LYS A 21 -11.81 -4.84 -13.77
C LYS A 21 -10.84 -4.35 -12.68
N TYR A 22 -11.21 -3.25 -12.01
CA TYR A 22 -10.29 -2.59 -11.07
C TYR A 22 -10.80 -2.60 -9.63
N TRP A 23 -11.99 -2.03 -9.38
CA TRP A 23 -12.45 -1.84 -8.01
C TRP A 23 -12.69 -3.16 -7.28
N LYS A 24 -13.37 -4.09 -7.94
CA LYS A 24 -13.59 -5.43 -7.38
C LYS A 24 -12.29 -6.11 -7.01
N ARG A 25 -11.23 -5.92 -7.81
CA ARG A 25 -9.91 -6.46 -7.51
C ARG A 25 -9.30 -5.85 -6.24
N VAL A 26 -9.50 -4.55 -6.01
CA VAL A 26 -9.07 -3.90 -4.75
C VAL A 26 -9.82 -4.52 -3.56
N GLU A 27 -11.14 -4.67 -3.67
CA GLU A 27 -11.96 -5.29 -2.60
C GLU A 27 -11.51 -6.73 -2.30
N GLU A 28 -11.20 -7.53 -3.31
CA GLU A 28 -10.65 -8.89 -3.16
C GLU A 28 -9.32 -8.90 -2.42
N LEU A 29 -8.41 -8.01 -2.79
CA LEU A 29 -7.06 -7.91 -2.21
C LEU A 29 -7.08 -7.49 -0.74
N VAL A 30 -8.14 -6.80 -0.28
CA VAL A 30 -8.34 -6.40 1.12
C VAL A 30 -9.41 -7.24 1.84
N ASP A 31 -9.78 -8.43 1.31
CA ASP A 31 -10.76 -9.39 1.87
C ASP A 31 -12.19 -8.86 1.99
N TYR A 32 -12.63 -7.96 1.13
CA TYR A 32 -13.98 -7.35 1.21
C TYR A 32 -14.30 -6.71 2.58
N ASP A 33 -13.29 -6.42 3.40
CA ASP A 33 -13.44 -5.83 4.72
C ASP A 33 -13.39 -4.30 4.65
N ALA A 34 -14.47 -3.64 5.09
CA ALA A 34 -14.57 -2.18 5.02
C ALA A 34 -13.50 -1.45 5.87
N LYS A 35 -13.12 -2.03 7.03
CA LYS A 35 -12.08 -1.43 7.90
C LYS A 35 -10.70 -1.56 7.28
N LYS A 36 -10.42 -2.72 6.66
CA LYS A 36 -9.16 -2.94 5.95
C LYS A 36 -9.06 -2.05 4.71
N LEU A 37 -10.17 -1.86 3.99
CA LEU A 37 -10.24 -0.95 2.85
C LEU A 37 -9.98 0.51 3.27
N GLU A 38 -10.54 0.94 4.42
CA GLU A 38 -10.27 2.26 4.97
C GLU A 38 -8.79 2.42 5.38
N ALA A 39 -8.23 1.42 6.06
CA ALA A 39 -6.81 1.39 6.43
C ALA A 39 -5.91 1.41 5.20
N PHE A 40 -6.22 0.59 4.18
CA PHE A 40 -5.50 0.58 2.92
C PHE A 40 -5.45 1.96 2.26
N PHE A 41 -6.59 2.64 2.10
CA PHE A 41 -6.62 3.98 1.50
C PHE A 41 -5.87 5.02 2.33
N ARG A 42 -5.89 4.89 3.65
CA ARG A 42 -5.08 5.75 4.51
C ARG A 42 -3.59 5.54 4.27
N PHE A 43 -3.13 4.29 4.23
CA PHE A 43 -1.72 3.97 3.96
C PHE A 43 -1.29 4.37 2.54
N PHE A 44 -2.15 4.13 1.55
CA PHE A 44 -1.95 4.57 0.18
C PHE A 44 -1.70 6.08 0.09
N ILE A 45 -2.55 6.90 0.73
CA ILE A 45 -2.41 8.35 0.69
C ILE A 45 -1.20 8.83 1.51
N ILE A 46 -0.85 8.20 2.62
CA ILE A 46 0.37 8.51 3.36
C ILE A 46 1.59 8.24 2.48
N ALA A 47 1.66 7.08 1.82
CA ALA A 47 2.73 6.73 0.91
C ALA A 47 2.86 7.76 -0.23
N LYS A 48 1.75 8.14 -0.87
CA LYS A 48 1.76 9.10 -1.99
C LYS A 48 2.12 10.52 -1.59
N LYS A 49 1.67 10.97 -0.42
CA LYS A 49 1.91 12.35 0.06
C LYS A 49 3.15 12.48 0.94
N ARG A 50 3.73 11.36 1.36
CA ARG A 50 4.86 11.31 2.32
C ARG A 50 4.61 12.19 3.55
N SER A 51 3.38 12.14 4.05
CA SER A 51 2.94 12.93 5.19
C SER A 51 1.86 12.19 5.97
N MET A 52 1.84 12.36 7.29
CA MET A 52 0.84 11.74 8.14
C MET A 52 -0.57 12.24 7.84
N ILE A 53 -1.50 11.32 7.67
CA ILE A 53 -2.91 11.59 7.37
C ILE A 53 -3.78 11.03 8.49
N SER A 54 -4.62 11.87 9.08
CA SER A 54 -5.61 11.44 10.07
C SER A 54 -6.74 10.64 9.39
N LYS A 55 -7.40 9.75 10.14
CA LYS A 55 -8.53 8.96 9.60
C LYS A 55 -9.64 9.87 9.03
N SER A 56 -9.94 10.99 9.69
CA SER A 56 -10.98 11.92 9.28
C SER A 56 -10.67 12.69 7.99
N THR A 57 -9.40 12.78 7.59
CA THR A 57 -8.96 13.56 6.42
C THR A 57 -8.58 12.70 5.22
N VAL A 58 -8.69 11.37 5.31
CA VAL A 58 -8.32 10.44 4.22
C VAL A 58 -9.02 10.79 2.91
N TYR A 59 -10.34 10.99 2.93
CA TYR A 59 -11.11 11.30 1.72
C TYR A 59 -10.65 12.63 1.09
N HIS A 60 -10.52 13.68 1.87
CA HIS A 60 -10.06 14.98 1.38
C HIS A 60 -8.62 14.92 0.84
N SER A 61 -7.75 14.17 1.50
CA SER A 61 -6.37 13.98 1.04
C SER A 61 -6.30 13.15 -0.24
N PHE A 62 -7.21 12.18 -0.39
CA PHE A 62 -7.35 11.39 -1.61
C PHE A 62 -7.82 12.25 -2.79
N THR A 63 -8.85 13.08 -2.61
CA THR A 63 -9.33 13.96 -3.68
C THR A 63 -8.25 14.94 -4.15
N LYS A 64 -7.49 15.53 -3.23
CA LYS A 64 -6.34 16.38 -3.59
C LYS A 64 -5.26 15.61 -4.37
N TRP A 65 -4.91 14.41 -3.91
CA TRP A 65 -3.95 13.58 -4.65
C TRP A 65 -4.48 13.24 -6.05
N TYR A 66 -5.76 12.91 -6.16
CA TYR A 66 -6.39 12.62 -7.45
C TYR A 66 -6.32 13.82 -8.40
N ASP A 67 -6.69 15.02 -7.92
CA ASP A 67 -6.67 16.24 -8.71
C ASP A 67 -5.25 16.56 -9.23
N ASP A 68 -4.24 16.38 -8.39
CA ASP A 68 -2.83 16.55 -8.75
C ASP A 68 -2.38 15.47 -9.76
N TYR A 69 -2.75 14.21 -9.53
CA TYR A 69 -2.32 13.07 -10.34
C TYR A 69 -2.94 13.08 -11.75
N ILE A 70 -4.21 13.47 -11.87
CA ILE A 70 -4.95 13.46 -13.15
C ILE A 70 -4.45 14.53 -14.14
N ILE A 71 -3.63 15.49 -13.71
CA ILE A 71 -3.04 16.50 -14.60
C ILE A 71 -2.17 15.82 -15.68
N ASP A 72 -1.37 14.84 -15.28
CA ASP A 72 -0.42 14.16 -16.16
C ASP A 72 -0.84 12.72 -16.53
N HIS A 73 -1.96 12.23 -15.96
CA HIS A 73 -2.43 10.85 -16.13
C HIS A 73 -3.94 10.83 -16.45
N ASN A 74 -4.41 9.69 -16.96
CA ASN A 74 -5.84 9.49 -17.20
C ASN A 74 -6.51 8.74 -16.04
N VAL A 75 -7.84 8.66 -16.05
CA VAL A 75 -8.61 7.97 -14.99
C VAL A 75 -8.24 6.48 -14.87
N GLN A 76 -7.92 5.83 -15.98
CA GLN A 76 -7.49 4.43 -15.97
C GLN A 76 -6.18 4.26 -15.19
N ASP A 77 -5.22 5.18 -15.34
CA ASP A 77 -3.94 5.15 -14.64
C ASP A 77 -4.13 5.26 -13.12
N VAL A 78 -5.12 6.08 -12.67
CA VAL A 78 -5.50 6.16 -11.26
C VAL A 78 -5.97 4.81 -10.73
N PHE A 79 -6.83 4.10 -11.47
CA PHE A 79 -7.29 2.78 -11.06
C PHE A 79 -6.16 1.75 -11.04
N ILE A 80 -5.29 1.77 -12.04
CA ILE A 80 -4.11 0.89 -12.10
C ILE A 80 -3.20 1.13 -10.90
N GLU A 81 -2.96 2.39 -10.57
CA GLU A 81 -2.13 2.77 -9.42
C GLU A 81 -2.73 2.25 -8.10
N ILE A 82 -4.03 2.42 -7.89
CA ILE A 82 -4.72 1.91 -6.70
C ILE A 82 -4.64 0.38 -6.63
N VAL A 83 -4.85 -0.33 -7.74
CA VAL A 83 -4.74 -1.80 -7.80
C VAL A 83 -3.31 -2.26 -7.48
N ASN A 84 -2.29 -1.60 -8.03
CA ASN A 84 -0.90 -1.93 -7.74
C ASN A 84 -0.59 -1.82 -6.24
N TYR A 85 -1.02 -0.72 -5.60
CA TYR A 85 -0.84 -0.55 -4.16
C TYR A 85 -1.66 -1.54 -3.33
N ALA A 86 -2.84 -1.94 -3.80
CA ALA A 86 -3.60 -3.01 -3.16
C ALA A 86 -2.89 -4.38 -3.26
N ILE A 87 -2.19 -4.65 -4.37
CA ILE A 87 -1.32 -5.83 -4.52
C ILE A 87 -0.16 -5.77 -3.51
N TYR A 88 0.50 -4.60 -3.34
CA TYR A 88 1.58 -4.45 -2.37
C TYR A 88 1.07 -4.67 -0.94
N TYR A 89 -0.07 -4.06 -0.59
CA TYR A 89 -0.73 -4.29 0.69
C TYR A 89 -1.05 -5.76 0.93
N ASN A 90 -1.59 -6.44 -0.08
CA ASN A 90 -1.88 -7.87 -0.01
C ASN A 90 -0.60 -8.70 0.23
N ARG A 91 0.49 -8.40 -0.47
CA ARG A 91 1.78 -9.09 -0.28
C ARG A 91 2.34 -8.90 1.13
N ILE A 92 2.17 -7.72 1.71
CA ILE A 92 2.62 -7.43 3.08
C ILE A 92 1.80 -8.20 4.11
N TYR A 93 0.48 -8.20 4.00
CA TYR A 93 -0.40 -8.65 5.09
C TYR A 93 -1.13 -9.97 4.85
N LYS A 94 -1.34 -10.37 3.58
CA LYS A 94 -2.38 -11.33 3.25
C LYS A 94 -1.94 -12.52 2.42
N CYS A 95 -1.18 -12.34 1.36
CA CYS A 95 -0.84 -13.43 0.45
C CYS A 95 -0.18 -14.59 1.20
N SER A 96 -0.30 -15.79 0.68
CA SER A 96 0.45 -16.93 1.19
C SER A 96 1.96 -16.61 1.16
N VAL A 97 2.67 -17.01 2.21
CA VAL A 97 4.14 -16.87 2.25
C VAL A 97 4.79 -17.63 1.07
N GLU A 98 4.14 -18.66 0.58
CA GLU A 98 4.62 -19.44 -0.59
C GLU A 98 4.60 -18.65 -1.90
N GLU A 99 3.74 -17.65 -2.01
CA GLU A 99 3.64 -16.76 -3.17
C GLU A 99 4.72 -15.66 -3.20
N LEU A 100 5.48 -15.52 -2.12
CA LEU A 100 6.57 -14.55 -2.02
C LEU A 100 7.88 -15.13 -2.56
N ASP A 101 8.75 -14.27 -3.06
CA ASP A 101 10.12 -14.65 -3.39
C ASP A 101 10.82 -15.19 -2.14
N PHE A 102 11.72 -16.15 -2.33
CA PHE A 102 12.34 -16.90 -1.24
C PHE A 102 12.94 -15.99 -0.15
N GLU A 103 13.62 -14.92 -0.56
CA GLU A 103 14.28 -13.96 0.33
C GLU A 103 13.30 -13.13 1.14
N LEU A 104 12.04 -13.03 0.73
CA LEU A 104 11.00 -12.26 1.40
C LEU A 104 10.15 -13.10 2.38
N LYS A 105 10.16 -14.42 2.25
CA LYS A 105 9.30 -15.32 3.04
C LYS A 105 9.47 -15.11 4.55
N THR A 106 10.69 -15.22 5.04
CA THR A 106 10.99 -15.07 6.47
C THR A 106 10.78 -13.64 6.95
N PRO A 107 11.35 -12.60 6.32
CA PRO A 107 11.16 -11.21 6.77
C PRO A 107 9.70 -10.77 6.82
N ILE A 108 8.89 -11.13 5.83
CA ILE A 108 7.46 -10.77 5.81
C ILE A 108 6.68 -11.54 6.87
N ASN A 109 6.97 -12.83 7.06
CA ASN A 109 6.30 -13.61 8.10
C ASN A 109 6.61 -13.06 9.51
N GLU A 110 7.86 -12.71 9.77
CA GLU A 110 8.27 -12.06 11.03
C GLU A 110 7.60 -10.69 11.19
N PHE A 111 7.52 -9.87 10.11
CA PHE A 111 6.82 -8.60 10.15
C PHE A 111 5.34 -8.77 10.54
N ARG A 112 4.64 -9.76 9.98
CA ARG A 112 3.24 -10.04 10.31
C ARG A 112 3.05 -10.38 11.80
N LEU A 113 4.02 -11.03 12.44
CA LEU A 113 3.99 -11.32 13.86
C LEU A 113 4.12 -10.07 14.75
N THR A 114 4.62 -8.97 14.22
CA THR A 114 4.68 -7.70 14.98
C THR A 114 3.32 -7.05 15.16
N GLU A 115 2.31 -7.44 14.38
CA GLU A 115 0.96 -6.84 14.33
C GLU A 115 0.97 -5.31 14.16
N SER A 116 2.06 -4.76 13.62
CA SER A 116 2.25 -3.31 13.48
C SER A 116 1.82 -2.84 12.10
N ASP A 117 0.92 -1.86 12.06
CA ASP A 117 0.47 -1.20 10.83
C ASP A 117 1.33 0.03 10.47
N MET A 118 2.17 0.47 11.41
CA MET A 118 2.87 1.76 11.28
C MET A 118 3.79 1.85 10.07
N PRO A 119 4.57 0.80 9.72
CA PRO A 119 5.44 0.84 8.56
C PRO A 119 4.74 0.55 7.23
N ALA A 120 3.43 0.32 7.22
CA ALA A 120 2.71 -0.06 5.99
C ALA A 120 2.95 0.89 4.82
N PRO A 121 2.87 2.23 4.98
CA PRO A 121 3.14 3.14 3.86
C PRO A 121 4.55 2.99 3.29
N LEU A 122 5.56 2.91 4.15
CA LEU A 122 6.95 2.67 3.74
C LEU A 122 7.10 1.34 3.01
N LEU A 123 6.53 0.26 3.54
CA LEU A 123 6.61 -1.06 2.91
C LEU A 123 5.91 -1.08 1.56
N MET A 124 4.77 -0.40 1.41
CA MET A 124 4.08 -0.28 0.12
C MET A 124 4.94 0.45 -0.91
N GLU A 125 5.64 1.53 -0.54
CA GLU A 125 6.60 2.22 -1.41
C GLU A 125 7.79 1.33 -1.78
N LEU A 126 8.36 0.60 -0.83
CA LEU A 126 9.45 -0.34 -1.10
C LEU A 126 9.02 -1.46 -2.05
N PHE A 127 7.79 -1.99 -1.89
CA PHE A 127 7.23 -2.95 -2.83
C PHE A 127 6.97 -2.33 -4.21
N SER A 128 6.57 -1.06 -4.28
CA SER A 128 6.45 -0.34 -5.55
C SER A 128 7.79 -0.31 -6.29
N ILE A 129 8.88 0.07 -5.61
CA ILE A 129 10.23 0.10 -6.21
C ILE A 129 10.69 -1.31 -6.59
N TYR A 130 10.42 -2.30 -5.74
CA TYR A 130 10.79 -3.70 -5.98
C TYR A 130 10.06 -4.31 -7.19
N MET A 131 8.80 -3.94 -7.41
CA MET A 131 7.99 -4.45 -8.52
C MET A 131 8.23 -3.70 -9.84
N GLN A 132 8.89 -2.52 -9.80
CA GLN A 132 9.26 -1.78 -11.00
C GLN A 132 10.49 -2.43 -11.67
N GLU A 133 10.38 -2.62 -12.97
CA GLU A 133 11.51 -3.00 -13.80
C GLU A 133 12.12 -1.73 -14.42
N SER A 134 13.44 -1.62 -14.41
CA SER A 134 14.11 -0.59 -15.18
C SER A 134 13.97 -0.85 -16.68
N GLU A 135 14.15 0.18 -17.52
CA GLU A 135 14.17 0.05 -18.99
C GLU A 135 15.17 -1.01 -19.50
N LYS A 136 16.13 -1.41 -18.68
CA LYS A 136 17.12 -2.46 -18.97
C LYS A 136 16.73 -3.85 -18.45
N GLY A 137 15.50 -4.04 -17.97
CA GLY A 137 15.03 -5.31 -17.41
C GLY A 137 15.58 -5.66 -16.03
N ASN A 138 16.30 -4.75 -15.37
CA ASN A 138 16.80 -4.94 -14.02
C ASN A 138 15.86 -4.28 -13.01
N ARG A 139 15.56 -4.95 -11.92
CA ARG A 139 14.82 -4.36 -10.79
C ARG A 139 15.71 -3.32 -10.08
N LEU A 140 15.12 -2.19 -9.72
CA LEU A 140 15.81 -1.15 -8.94
C LEU A 140 16.14 -1.62 -7.51
N LEU A 141 15.34 -2.51 -6.97
CA LEU A 141 15.50 -3.14 -5.66
C LEU A 141 15.38 -4.65 -5.82
N SER A 142 16.39 -5.41 -5.42
CA SER A 142 16.34 -6.88 -5.46
C SER A 142 15.53 -7.44 -4.28
N ALA A 143 15.01 -8.68 -4.42
CA ALA A 143 14.32 -9.39 -3.33
C ALA A 143 15.20 -9.49 -2.07
N LYS A 144 16.49 -9.77 -2.24
CA LYS A 144 17.45 -9.84 -1.13
C LYS A 144 17.57 -8.51 -0.40
N GLN A 145 17.74 -7.39 -1.12
CA GLN A 145 17.84 -6.07 -0.51
C GLN A 145 16.55 -5.68 0.22
N LEU A 146 15.38 -5.95 -0.40
CA LEU A 146 14.09 -5.71 0.25
C LEU A 146 13.96 -6.56 1.53
N GLY A 147 14.33 -7.85 1.48
CA GLY A 147 14.32 -8.72 2.64
C GLY A 147 15.22 -8.23 3.77
N GLU A 148 16.43 -7.74 3.45
CA GLU A 148 17.35 -7.15 4.43
C GLU A 148 16.77 -5.87 5.08
N ILE A 149 16.13 -4.99 4.30
CA ILE A 149 15.45 -3.79 4.81
C ILE A 149 14.32 -4.17 5.78
N ILE A 150 13.48 -5.14 5.41
CA ILE A 150 12.38 -5.60 6.26
C ILE A 150 12.92 -6.24 7.55
N THR A 151 14.01 -7.00 7.48
CA THR A 151 14.66 -7.59 8.67
C THR A 151 15.17 -6.51 9.65
N ILE A 152 15.77 -5.44 9.13
CA ILE A 152 16.21 -4.30 9.95
C ILE A 152 14.99 -3.62 10.61
N LEU A 153 13.91 -3.42 9.84
CA LEU A 153 12.67 -2.85 10.34
C LEU A 153 12.06 -3.71 11.45
N ASN A 154 11.98 -5.02 11.25
CA ASN A 154 11.50 -5.97 12.27
C ASN A 154 12.32 -5.88 13.57
N SER A 155 13.64 -5.85 13.43
CA SER A 155 14.55 -5.69 14.58
C SER A 155 14.30 -4.37 15.33
N TYR A 156 14.06 -3.29 14.62
CA TYR A 156 13.72 -1.99 15.22
C TYR A 156 12.39 -2.03 15.98
N LEU A 157 11.33 -2.57 15.35
CA LEU A 157 10.00 -2.69 15.95
C LEU A 157 10.04 -3.55 17.23
N MET A 158 10.74 -4.69 17.18
CA MET A 158 10.88 -5.59 18.32
C MET A 158 11.63 -4.93 19.49
N ARG A 159 12.73 -4.22 19.21
CA ARG A 159 13.47 -3.50 20.26
C ARG A 159 12.63 -2.42 20.92
N ARG A 160 11.86 -1.64 20.14
CA ARG A 160 10.95 -0.64 20.71
C ARG A 160 9.89 -1.28 21.62
N SER A 161 9.28 -2.37 21.16
CA SER A 161 8.29 -3.11 21.95
C SER A 161 8.87 -3.61 23.26
N LEU A 162 10.06 -4.22 23.22
CA LEU A 162 10.75 -4.72 24.42
C LEU A 162 11.14 -3.61 25.41
N CYS A 163 11.45 -2.41 24.90
CA CYS A 163 11.75 -1.24 25.73
C CYS A 163 10.49 -0.52 26.25
N GLY A 164 9.29 -1.02 25.94
CA GLY A 164 8.02 -0.38 26.34
C GLY A 164 7.82 1.01 25.70
N MET A 165 8.52 1.28 24.59
CA MET A 165 8.37 2.56 23.88
C MET A 165 7.08 2.55 23.05
N ASP A 166 6.30 3.62 23.15
CA ASP A 166 5.08 3.78 22.36
C ASP A 166 5.39 3.73 20.85
N THR A 167 4.55 2.99 20.12
CA THR A 167 4.65 2.89 18.68
C THR A 167 4.02 4.09 17.96
N SER A 168 3.24 4.92 18.66
CA SER A 168 2.57 6.09 18.08
C SER A 168 3.54 7.11 17.48
N ASP A 169 4.75 7.23 18.03
CA ASP A 169 5.78 8.13 17.52
C ASP A 169 6.46 7.63 16.24
N ILE A 170 6.36 6.33 15.94
CA ILE A 170 6.99 5.73 14.74
C ILE A 170 6.41 6.37 13.47
N SER A 171 5.14 6.70 13.46
CA SER A 171 4.47 7.34 12.33
C SER A 171 5.11 8.68 11.89
N ASN A 172 5.83 9.33 12.80
CA ASN A 172 6.53 10.58 12.48
C ASN A 172 7.86 10.33 11.74
N TYR A 173 8.38 9.10 11.81
CA TYR A 173 9.65 8.71 11.17
C TYR A 173 9.47 7.98 9.84
N PHE A 174 8.27 7.43 9.59
CA PHE A 174 7.94 6.69 8.35
C PHE A 174 6.67 7.27 7.69
N PRO A 175 6.67 8.56 7.35
CA PRO A 175 5.56 9.17 6.62
C PRO A 175 5.53 8.72 5.15
#